data_62ad4be1ed38f5d80d43c8e8286012f6
#
_entry.id   62ad4be1ed38f5d80d43c8e8286012f6
#
_cell.length_a   1.000
_cell.length_b   1.000
_cell.length_c   1.000
_cell.angle_alpha   90.00
_cell.angle_beta   90.00
_cell.angle_gamma   90.00
#
_symmetry.space_group_name_H-M   'P 1'
#
loop_
_entity.id
_entity.type
_entity.pdbx_description
1 polymer ?
#
loop_
_entity_poly.entity_id
_entity_poly.type
_entity_poly.pdbx_seq_one_letter_code
_entity_poly.pdbx_strand_id
1 'polypeptide(L)'
;MKTRRLGKTELQVSEIGFGGEWLERHPEEESIELIHYASSKGINILDCWMPDPKSRNIIGEGIKENRDKWFIQGHIGSTWKDEQYYRTREMEYVRPAFEDLLKRLQTDYIDLGMIHYVDSEEEWDDLQQSEYMDYVMELKRTGVIRHIGMSSHNPKVAKKAAESGYVEMILFSINPAFDMLPASENIDTMFAEEFDSSLKGIDADRARLYKACEENDVGITVMKGFAGGRLFDEKRSPFGVSLTPVQCIHYAHTRPSVCSIMCGYDTKEQVNDAVAYETATEGEKDYASVIANAPFHSYKGECTYCGHCKPCAAELDIAMINKFYDLATMQPEVPATIRSHYELLEHKASECIGCQECETRCPFGVPIAERMEKTAKLFGC
;
A
#
# COMPACT_ATOMS: atom_id res chain seq x y z
N MET A 1 -4.27 -4.50 -17.98
CA MET A 1 -3.91 -4.11 -16.60
C MET A 1 -2.78 -3.09 -16.68
N LYS A 2 -2.94 -1.92 -16.06
CA LYS A 2 -1.86 -0.94 -15.93
C LYS A 2 -0.83 -1.42 -14.91
N THR A 3 0.41 -0.98 -15.10
CA THR A 3 1.52 -1.29 -14.19
C THR A 3 2.13 -0.02 -13.63
N ARG A 4 2.75 -0.14 -12.46
CA ARG A 4 3.56 0.91 -11.84
C ARG A 4 4.92 0.36 -11.46
N ARG A 5 5.93 1.20 -11.53
CA ARG A 5 7.28 0.89 -11.06
C ARG A 5 7.28 0.79 -9.52
N LEU A 6 7.72 -0.33 -8.98
CA LEU A 6 7.78 -0.57 -7.55
C LEU A 6 9.07 0.03 -6.96
N GLY A 7 9.13 1.35 -6.87
CA GLY A 7 10.27 2.07 -6.35
C GLY A 7 11.59 1.64 -7.02
N LYS A 8 12.68 1.71 -6.27
CA LYS A 8 14.04 1.33 -6.72
C LYS A 8 14.22 -0.14 -7.08
N THR A 9 13.20 -0.99 -6.91
CA THR A 9 13.24 -2.38 -7.45
C THR A 9 13.15 -2.43 -8.97
N GLU A 10 12.67 -1.37 -9.63
CA GLU A 10 12.40 -1.26 -11.07
C GLU A 10 11.33 -2.25 -11.60
N LEU A 11 10.75 -3.09 -10.75
CA LEU A 11 9.71 -4.05 -11.15
C LEU A 11 8.44 -3.33 -11.59
N GLN A 12 7.87 -3.75 -12.72
CA GLN A 12 6.62 -3.21 -13.26
C GLN A 12 5.45 -4.07 -12.76
N VAL A 13 4.94 -3.74 -11.57
CA VAL A 13 3.85 -4.47 -10.93
C VAL A 13 2.48 -3.96 -11.37
N SER A 14 1.51 -4.86 -11.51
CA SER A 14 0.12 -4.47 -11.80
C SER A 14 -0.46 -3.62 -10.67
N GLU A 15 -1.29 -2.63 -11.00
CA GLU A 15 -1.95 -1.75 -10.01
C GLU A 15 -2.80 -2.55 -9.01
N ILE A 16 -3.26 -3.73 -9.41
CA ILE A 16 -4.01 -4.68 -8.58
C ILE A 16 -3.20 -5.95 -8.45
N GLY A 17 -2.99 -6.41 -7.23
CA GLY A 17 -2.26 -7.61 -6.90
C GLY A 17 -3.17 -8.70 -6.32
N PHE A 18 -2.60 -9.87 -6.11
CA PHE A 18 -3.25 -11.03 -5.53
C PHE A 18 -2.77 -11.26 -4.09
N GLY A 19 -3.67 -11.10 -3.11
CA GLY A 19 -3.41 -11.49 -1.71
C GLY A 19 -3.67 -13.00 -1.56
N GLY A 20 -2.60 -13.77 -1.35
CA GLY A 20 -2.67 -15.23 -1.28
C GLY A 20 -3.10 -15.78 0.08
N GLU A 21 -3.87 -15.02 0.85
CA GLU A 21 -4.43 -15.45 2.14
C GLU A 21 -5.72 -16.25 1.92
N TRP A 22 -5.95 -17.26 2.74
CA TRP A 22 -7.20 -18.03 2.81
C TRP A 22 -7.50 -18.98 1.62
N LEU A 23 -6.55 -19.22 0.74
CA LEU A 23 -6.73 -20.15 -0.39
C LEU A 23 -7.07 -21.59 0.06
N GLU A 24 -6.60 -21.98 1.25
CA GLU A 24 -6.86 -23.30 1.84
C GLU A 24 -8.32 -23.52 2.24
N ARG A 25 -9.14 -22.46 2.30
CA ARG A 25 -10.57 -22.51 2.66
C ARG A 25 -11.44 -23.05 1.53
N HIS A 26 -10.92 -23.06 0.32
CA HIS A 26 -11.61 -23.53 -0.89
C HIS A 26 -11.05 -24.88 -1.37
N PRO A 27 -11.77 -25.58 -2.26
CA PRO A 27 -11.19 -26.70 -2.99
C PRO A 27 -9.94 -26.26 -3.75
N GLU A 28 -8.92 -27.09 -3.73
CA GLU A 28 -7.60 -26.77 -4.30
C GLU A 28 -7.68 -26.38 -5.78
N GLU A 29 -8.45 -27.14 -6.57
CA GLU A 29 -8.65 -26.88 -7.99
C GLU A 29 -9.29 -25.51 -8.26
N GLU A 30 -10.27 -25.10 -7.45
CA GLU A 30 -10.93 -23.79 -7.57
C GLU A 30 -9.95 -22.64 -7.25
N SER A 31 -9.12 -22.81 -6.23
CA SER A 31 -8.10 -21.82 -5.83
C SER A 31 -7.00 -21.68 -6.89
N ILE A 32 -6.57 -22.79 -7.50
CA ILE A 32 -5.62 -22.78 -8.62
C ILE A 32 -6.23 -22.06 -9.83
N GLU A 33 -7.48 -22.40 -10.19
CA GLU A 33 -8.21 -21.71 -11.27
C GLU A 33 -8.38 -20.21 -11.00
N LEU A 34 -8.54 -19.80 -9.74
CA LEU A 34 -8.66 -18.39 -9.36
C LEU A 34 -7.33 -17.64 -9.62
N ILE A 35 -6.17 -18.24 -9.31
CA ILE A 35 -4.86 -17.70 -9.63
C ILE A 35 -4.67 -17.58 -11.15
N HIS A 36 -5.03 -18.62 -11.91
CA HIS A 36 -4.96 -18.58 -13.38
C HIS A 36 -5.88 -17.50 -13.94
N TYR A 37 -7.09 -17.35 -13.37
CA TYR A 37 -8.02 -16.32 -13.79
C TYR A 37 -7.48 -14.92 -13.53
N ALA A 38 -6.92 -14.67 -12.33
CA ALA A 38 -6.27 -13.39 -12.00
C ALA A 38 -5.11 -13.06 -12.95
N SER A 39 -4.25 -14.06 -13.23
CA SER A 39 -3.18 -13.92 -14.24
C SER A 39 -3.72 -13.56 -15.62
N SER A 40 -4.82 -14.18 -16.05
CA SER A 40 -5.46 -13.88 -17.35
C SER A 40 -6.00 -12.45 -17.45
N LYS A 41 -6.25 -11.80 -16.31
CA LYS A 41 -6.63 -10.37 -16.21
C LYS A 41 -5.42 -9.43 -16.18
N GLY A 42 -4.20 -9.98 -16.18
CA GLY A 42 -2.95 -9.23 -16.15
C GLY A 42 -2.46 -8.86 -14.75
N ILE A 43 -3.00 -9.48 -13.70
CA ILE A 43 -2.44 -9.41 -12.35
C ILE A 43 -1.10 -10.17 -12.38
N ASN A 44 -0.02 -9.53 -11.91
CA ASN A 44 1.33 -10.07 -12.00
C ASN A 44 2.13 -10.00 -10.68
N ILE A 45 1.50 -9.60 -9.57
CA ILE A 45 2.12 -9.61 -8.25
C ILE A 45 1.24 -10.36 -7.26
N LEU A 46 1.86 -11.22 -6.45
CA LEU A 46 1.18 -12.09 -5.48
C LEU A 46 1.89 -12.03 -4.13
N ASP A 47 1.11 -11.88 -3.06
CA ASP A 47 1.60 -11.94 -1.69
C ASP A 47 1.40 -13.34 -1.09
N CYS A 48 2.49 -13.98 -0.68
CA CYS A 48 2.53 -15.31 -0.07
C CYS A 48 3.07 -15.22 1.36
N TRP A 49 2.29 -14.56 2.25
CA TRP A 49 2.70 -14.42 3.65
C TRP A 49 2.32 -15.63 4.51
N MET A 50 1.18 -16.29 4.20
CA MET A 50 0.67 -17.42 4.95
C MET A 50 1.61 -18.64 4.80
N PRO A 51 2.12 -19.22 5.92
CA PRO A 51 3.03 -20.34 5.86
C PRO A 51 2.33 -21.70 5.78
N ASP A 52 1.01 -21.74 5.77
CA ASP A 52 0.22 -22.97 5.66
C ASP A 52 0.65 -23.78 4.42
N PRO A 53 0.98 -25.07 4.61
CA PRO A 53 1.47 -25.92 3.53
C PRO A 53 0.51 -26.07 2.34
N LYS A 54 -0.81 -26.09 2.59
CA LYS A 54 -1.82 -26.23 1.53
C LYS A 54 -1.87 -24.94 0.70
N SER A 55 -1.92 -23.77 1.36
CA SER A 55 -1.91 -22.47 0.69
C SER A 55 -0.68 -22.31 -0.21
N ARG A 56 0.52 -22.64 0.29
CA ARG A 56 1.76 -22.58 -0.49
C ARG A 56 1.76 -23.54 -1.68
N ASN A 57 1.25 -24.79 -1.51
CA ASN A 57 1.13 -25.74 -2.61
C ASN A 57 0.17 -25.22 -3.69
N ILE A 58 -0.97 -24.69 -3.32
CA ILE A 58 -1.96 -24.09 -4.25
C ILE A 58 -1.32 -22.98 -5.05
N ILE A 59 -0.58 -22.06 -4.39
CA ILE A 59 0.13 -20.99 -5.08
C ILE A 59 1.17 -21.57 -6.04
N GLY A 60 1.99 -22.53 -5.59
CA GLY A 60 3.01 -23.18 -6.44
C GLY A 60 2.41 -23.81 -7.69
N GLU A 61 1.33 -24.58 -7.56
CA GLU A 61 0.62 -25.16 -8.70
C GLU A 61 0.02 -24.09 -9.62
N GLY A 62 -0.54 -23.01 -9.04
CA GLY A 62 -1.17 -21.93 -9.81
C GLY A 62 -0.18 -21.08 -10.62
N ILE A 63 1.09 -21.01 -10.23
CA ILE A 63 2.10 -20.17 -10.89
C ILE A 63 3.12 -20.97 -11.72
N LYS A 64 3.24 -22.28 -11.57
CA LYS A 64 4.33 -23.10 -12.12
C LYS A 64 4.53 -22.95 -13.63
N GLU A 65 3.44 -22.82 -14.41
CA GLU A 65 3.51 -22.75 -15.86
C GLU A 65 3.95 -21.36 -16.37
N ASN A 66 3.88 -20.34 -15.50
CA ASN A 66 4.15 -18.95 -15.86
C ASN A 66 4.82 -18.18 -14.70
N ARG A 67 5.67 -18.87 -13.93
CA ARG A 67 6.38 -18.30 -12.78
C ARG A 67 7.11 -16.99 -13.07
N ASP A 68 7.66 -16.87 -14.27
CA ASP A 68 8.37 -15.70 -14.76
C ASP A 68 7.47 -14.47 -14.98
N LYS A 69 6.16 -14.64 -15.02
CA LYS A 69 5.17 -13.56 -15.12
C LYS A 69 4.70 -13.04 -13.78
N TRP A 70 5.07 -13.70 -12.69
CA TRP A 70 4.67 -13.35 -11.35
C TRP A 70 5.82 -12.77 -10.53
N PHE A 71 5.57 -11.62 -9.90
CA PHE A 71 6.40 -11.09 -8.83
C PHE A 71 5.84 -11.60 -7.50
N ILE A 72 6.63 -12.39 -6.77
CA ILE A 72 6.19 -13.04 -5.53
C ILE A 72 6.77 -12.29 -4.32
N GLN A 73 5.90 -11.86 -3.42
CA GLN A 73 6.24 -11.44 -2.06
C GLN A 73 6.27 -12.67 -1.18
N GLY A 74 7.47 -13.18 -0.87
CA GLY A 74 7.67 -14.35 -0.02
C GLY A 74 8.23 -13.94 1.34
N HIS A 75 7.54 -14.33 2.43
CA HIS A 75 7.81 -13.80 3.77
C HIS A 75 8.82 -14.65 4.54
N ILE A 76 9.90 -14.01 5.02
CA ILE A 76 10.97 -14.59 5.84
C ILE A 76 10.57 -14.36 7.31
N GLY A 77 10.49 -15.44 8.10
CA GLY A 77 10.04 -15.38 9.50
C GLY A 77 8.52 -15.60 9.69
N SER A 78 7.80 -15.87 8.59
CA SER A 78 6.47 -16.47 8.63
C SER A 78 6.63 -18.00 8.56
N THR A 79 6.40 -18.70 9.66
CA THR A 79 6.68 -20.11 9.83
C THR A 79 5.43 -20.90 10.23
N TRP A 80 5.46 -22.21 10.00
CA TRP A 80 4.39 -23.13 10.36
C TRP A 80 4.89 -24.10 11.43
N LYS A 81 4.26 -24.08 12.60
CA LYS A 81 4.65 -24.90 13.74
C LYS A 81 3.39 -25.42 14.44
N ASP A 82 3.35 -26.71 14.76
CA ASP A 82 2.22 -27.34 15.45
C ASP A 82 0.86 -27.03 14.77
N GLU A 83 0.84 -27.11 13.43
CA GLU A 83 -0.31 -26.81 12.57
C GLU A 83 -0.86 -25.40 12.70
N GLN A 84 0.00 -24.44 13.08
CA GLN A 84 -0.36 -23.05 13.26
C GLN A 84 0.69 -22.09 12.67
N TYR A 85 0.22 -20.90 12.30
CA TYR A 85 1.11 -19.79 12.02
C TYR A 85 1.94 -19.44 13.25
N TYR A 86 3.25 -19.35 13.06
CA TYR A 86 4.20 -18.93 14.09
C TYR A 86 5.19 -17.92 13.53
N ARG A 87 5.07 -16.66 14.03
CA ARG A 87 6.01 -15.61 13.70
C ARG A 87 7.25 -15.71 14.58
N THR A 88 8.43 -15.81 13.97
CA THR A 88 9.68 -15.93 14.73
C THR A 88 10.87 -15.32 14.00
N ARG A 89 11.94 -15.04 14.76
CA ARG A 89 13.29 -14.67 14.26
C ARG A 89 14.33 -15.76 14.55
N GLU A 90 13.94 -16.84 15.22
CA GLU A 90 14.82 -17.95 15.55
C GLU A 90 15.20 -18.71 14.27
N MET A 91 16.51 -18.72 13.96
CA MET A 91 17.01 -19.21 12.69
C MET A 91 16.78 -20.72 12.48
N GLU A 92 16.65 -21.49 13.56
CA GLU A 92 16.28 -22.91 13.50
C GLU A 92 14.88 -23.15 12.88
N TYR A 93 13.96 -22.16 12.96
CA TYR A 93 12.64 -22.21 12.31
C TYR A 93 12.62 -21.43 11.00
N VAL A 94 13.30 -20.26 10.95
CA VAL A 94 13.27 -19.35 9.79
C VAL A 94 13.84 -20.01 8.53
N ARG A 95 15.05 -20.63 8.64
CA ARG A 95 15.71 -21.24 7.48
C ARG A 95 14.88 -22.38 6.86
N PRO A 96 14.44 -23.40 7.64
CA PRO A 96 13.63 -24.48 7.08
C PRO A 96 12.30 -23.99 6.51
N ALA A 97 11.66 -22.97 7.13
CA ALA A 97 10.39 -22.43 6.66
C ALA A 97 10.53 -21.69 5.33
N PHE A 98 11.65 -20.99 5.09
CA PHE A 98 11.91 -20.33 3.82
C PHE A 98 12.32 -21.33 2.72
N GLU A 99 13.08 -22.38 3.06
CA GLU A 99 13.36 -23.50 2.14
C GLU A 99 12.06 -24.24 1.75
N ASP A 100 11.14 -24.45 2.71
CA ASP A 100 9.83 -25.04 2.46
C ASP A 100 8.97 -24.14 1.54
N LEU A 101 9.05 -22.81 1.71
CA LEU A 101 8.39 -21.83 0.81
C LEU A 101 8.86 -22.07 -0.63
N LEU A 102 10.16 -22.03 -0.89
CA LEU A 102 10.72 -22.24 -2.22
C LEU A 102 10.30 -23.58 -2.83
N LYS A 103 10.40 -24.66 -2.02
CA LYS A 103 10.02 -26.00 -2.44
C LYS A 103 8.55 -26.10 -2.83
N ARG A 104 7.65 -25.52 -2.04
CA ARG A 104 6.20 -25.59 -2.30
C ARG A 104 5.78 -24.68 -3.45
N LEU A 105 6.43 -23.55 -3.60
CA LEU A 105 6.22 -22.66 -4.75
C LEU A 105 6.90 -23.18 -6.04
N GLN A 106 7.62 -24.30 -5.96
CA GLN A 106 8.32 -24.95 -7.07
C GLN A 106 9.23 -23.95 -7.81
N THR A 107 9.99 -23.14 -7.05
CA THR A 107 10.86 -22.09 -7.57
C THR A 107 12.17 -22.05 -6.80
N ASP A 108 13.25 -21.60 -7.40
CA ASP A 108 14.55 -21.41 -6.78
C ASP A 108 14.82 -19.96 -6.35
N TYR A 109 13.86 -19.04 -6.62
CA TYR A 109 13.96 -17.64 -6.24
C TYR A 109 12.62 -17.03 -5.85
N ILE A 110 12.70 -15.96 -5.05
CA ILE A 110 11.60 -15.04 -4.72
C ILE A 110 11.96 -13.63 -5.21
N ASP A 111 11.01 -12.94 -5.83
CA ASP A 111 11.26 -11.59 -6.34
C ASP A 111 11.42 -10.58 -5.20
N LEU A 112 10.56 -10.66 -4.20
CA LEU A 112 10.48 -9.76 -3.05
C LEU A 112 10.56 -10.57 -1.75
N GLY A 113 11.77 -10.72 -1.17
CA GLY A 113 11.98 -11.35 0.12
C GLY A 113 11.55 -10.41 1.25
N MET A 114 10.42 -10.71 1.89
CA MET A 114 9.78 -9.84 2.85
C MET A 114 10.26 -10.13 4.27
N ILE A 115 10.91 -9.18 4.94
CA ILE A 115 11.10 -9.21 6.39
C ILE A 115 9.70 -9.16 7.01
N HIS A 116 9.26 -10.29 7.58
CA HIS A 116 7.85 -10.48 7.94
C HIS A 116 7.47 -9.77 9.23
N TYR A 117 6.45 -8.91 9.15
CA TYR A 117 5.70 -8.34 10.26
C TYR A 117 6.60 -7.73 11.36
N VAL A 118 7.08 -6.52 11.16
CA VAL A 118 7.85 -5.75 12.16
C VAL A 118 7.04 -4.51 12.54
N ASP A 119 6.52 -4.47 13.76
CA ASP A 119 5.70 -3.36 14.26
C ASP A 119 6.30 -2.68 15.50
N SER A 120 7.39 -3.21 16.08
CA SER A 120 8.15 -2.57 17.15
C SER A 120 9.40 -1.89 16.62
N GLU A 121 9.65 -0.65 17.06
CA GLU A 121 10.86 0.10 16.71
C GLU A 121 12.12 -0.56 17.32
N GLU A 122 12.01 -1.10 18.54
CA GLU A 122 13.09 -1.82 19.21
C GLU A 122 13.45 -3.10 18.41
N GLU A 123 12.43 -3.89 18.03
CA GLU A 123 12.67 -5.08 17.19
C GLU A 123 13.38 -4.71 15.87
N TRP A 124 12.97 -3.62 15.21
CA TRP A 124 13.63 -3.20 13.97
C TRP A 124 15.10 -2.84 14.20
N ASP A 125 15.41 -2.13 15.28
CA ASP A 125 16.78 -1.73 15.60
C ASP A 125 17.66 -2.96 15.90
N ASP A 126 17.13 -3.94 16.65
CA ASP A 126 17.82 -5.20 16.97
C ASP A 126 18.03 -6.08 15.73
N LEU A 127 17.04 -6.15 14.85
CA LEU A 127 17.11 -6.98 13.64
C LEU A 127 18.29 -6.60 12.74
N GLN A 128 18.64 -5.33 12.64
CA GLN A 128 19.71 -4.85 11.76
C GLN A 128 21.09 -5.44 12.09
N GLN A 129 21.30 -5.93 13.32
CA GLN A 129 22.57 -6.52 13.80
C GLN A 129 22.41 -8.02 14.14
N SER A 130 21.36 -8.66 13.68
CA SER A 130 21.01 -10.03 14.00
C SER A 130 21.45 -11.06 12.94
N GLU A 131 21.60 -12.32 13.35
CA GLU A 131 21.79 -13.44 12.41
C GLU A 131 20.65 -13.53 11.38
N TYR A 132 19.44 -13.09 11.74
CA TYR A 132 18.31 -13.03 10.83
C TYR A 132 18.58 -12.07 9.66
N MET A 133 19.08 -10.85 9.93
CA MET A 133 19.42 -9.89 8.87
C MET A 133 20.60 -10.40 8.03
N ASP A 134 21.61 -11.00 8.64
CA ASP A 134 22.72 -11.64 7.91
C ASP A 134 22.18 -12.67 6.91
N TYR A 135 21.21 -13.46 7.32
CA TYR A 135 20.57 -14.45 6.44
C TYR A 135 19.78 -13.79 5.30
N VAL A 136 19.00 -12.75 5.58
CA VAL A 136 18.27 -11.99 4.55
C VAL A 136 19.25 -11.42 3.52
N MET A 137 20.36 -10.83 3.97
CA MET A 137 21.40 -10.29 3.10
C MET A 137 22.10 -11.38 2.29
N GLU A 138 22.31 -12.56 2.87
CA GLU A 138 22.88 -13.72 2.17
C GLU A 138 21.94 -14.21 1.07
N LEU A 139 20.64 -14.32 1.34
CA LEU A 139 19.64 -14.70 0.33
C LEU A 139 19.64 -13.71 -0.84
N LYS A 140 19.76 -12.40 -0.56
CA LYS A 140 19.89 -11.38 -1.61
C LYS A 140 21.19 -11.52 -2.39
N ARG A 141 22.32 -11.67 -1.71
CA ARG A 141 23.64 -11.80 -2.33
C ARG A 141 23.73 -13.03 -3.26
N THR A 142 23.07 -14.11 -2.89
CA THR A 142 23.05 -15.37 -3.68
C THR A 142 21.98 -15.37 -4.78
N GLY A 143 21.09 -14.36 -4.81
CA GLY A 143 20.02 -14.23 -5.80
C GLY A 143 18.79 -15.09 -5.50
N VAL A 144 18.74 -15.74 -4.33
CA VAL A 144 17.57 -16.50 -3.86
C VAL A 144 16.39 -15.55 -3.59
N ILE A 145 16.66 -14.35 -3.10
CA ILE A 145 15.73 -13.24 -3.18
C ILE A 145 16.32 -12.14 -4.08
N ARG A 146 15.50 -11.51 -4.89
CA ARG A 146 15.96 -10.44 -5.80
C ARG A 146 15.98 -9.07 -5.13
N HIS A 147 14.96 -8.78 -4.32
CA HIS A 147 14.80 -7.52 -3.59
C HIS A 147 14.40 -7.78 -2.15
N ILE A 148 14.74 -6.86 -1.25
CA ILE A 148 14.35 -6.92 0.15
C ILE A 148 13.16 -6.00 0.37
N GLY A 149 12.07 -6.59 0.86
CA GLY A 149 10.90 -5.86 1.35
C GLY A 149 10.69 -6.04 2.84
N MET A 150 9.75 -5.30 3.39
CA MET A 150 9.29 -5.50 4.78
C MET A 150 7.78 -5.33 4.86
N SER A 151 7.10 -6.12 5.69
CA SER A 151 5.71 -5.87 6.06
C SER A 151 5.61 -5.27 7.45
N SER A 152 4.80 -4.23 7.58
CA SER A 152 4.53 -3.55 8.84
C SER A 152 3.12 -2.94 8.85
N HIS A 153 2.57 -2.78 10.07
CA HIS A 153 1.32 -2.04 10.32
C HIS A 153 1.62 -0.72 11.06
N ASN A 154 2.82 -0.59 11.63
CA ASN A 154 3.26 0.60 12.35
C ASN A 154 3.99 1.57 11.40
N PRO A 155 3.43 2.78 11.15
CA PRO A 155 4.04 3.74 10.24
C PRO A 155 5.42 4.24 10.69
N LYS A 156 5.70 4.27 11.99
CA LYS A 156 7.02 4.68 12.51
C LYS A 156 8.10 3.67 12.14
N VAL A 157 7.79 2.38 12.31
CA VAL A 157 8.70 1.28 11.97
C VAL A 157 8.91 1.20 10.46
N ALA A 158 7.82 1.24 9.70
CA ALA A 158 7.89 1.23 8.25
C ALA A 158 8.72 2.42 7.69
N LYS A 159 8.59 3.61 8.30
CA LYS A 159 9.41 4.79 7.98
C LYS A 159 10.89 4.54 8.26
N LYS A 160 11.25 4.05 9.45
CA LYS A 160 12.65 3.71 9.79
C LYS A 160 13.23 2.72 8.77
N ALA A 161 12.46 1.71 8.38
CA ALA A 161 12.88 0.73 7.38
C ALA A 161 13.10 1.37 6.00
N ALA A 162 12.20 2.23 5.54
CA ALA A 162 12.34 2.93 4.27
C ALA A 162 13.60 3.83 4.21
N GLU A 163 13.97 4.44 5.34
CA GLU A 163 15.15 5.31 5.49
C GLU A 163 16.46 4.53 5.71
N SER A 164 16.39 3.24 6.06
CA SER A 164 17.56 2.43 6.45
C SER A 164 18.54 2.11 5.31
N GLY A 165 18.05 2.14 4.07
CA GLY A 165 18.80 1.67 2.90
C GLY A 165 18.77 0.15 2.68
N TYR A 166 18.32 -0.67 3.65
CA TYR A 166 18.16 -2.11 3.50
C TYR A 166 16.94 -2.49 2.66
N VAL A 167 15.83 -1.75 2.84
CA VAL A 167 14.52 -2.10 2.31
C VAL A 167 14.24 -1.34 1.00
N GLU A 168 13.77 -2.05 0.01
CA GLU A 168 13.48 -1.53 -1.34
C GLU A 168 11.98 -1.34 -1.59
N MET A 169 11.12 -2.01 -0.81
CA MET A 169 9.67 -1.85 -0.84
C MET A 169 9.04 -2.19 0.52
N ILE A 170 7.86 -1.65 0.78
CA ILE A 170 7.09 -1.89 2.01
C ILE A 170 5.71 -2.46 1.63
N LEU A 171 5.28 -3.52 2.31
CA LEU A 171 3.88 -3.95 2.35
C LEU A 171 3.22 -3.30 3.57
N PHE A 172 2.29 -2.38 3.34
CA PHE A 172 1.70 -1.56 4.40
C PHE A 172 0.17 -1.54 4.34
N SER A 173 -0.48 -1.38 5.50
CA SER A 173 -1.95 -1.35 5.59
C SER A 173 -2.48 0.05 5.28
N ILE A 174 -3.16 0.21 4.13
CA ILE A 174 -3.70 1.50 3.66
C ILE A 174 -5.16 1.35 3.24
N ASN A 175 -6.02 2.15 3.84
CA ASN A 175 -7.39 2.42 3.43
C ASN A 175 -7.88 3.69 4.14
N PRO A 176 -9.00 4.31 3.75
CA PRO A 176 -9.42 5.59 4.34
C PRO A 176 -9.68 5.55 5.85
N ALA A 177 -10.02 4.38 6.40
CA ALA A 177 -10.23 4.24 7.84
C ALA A 177 -8.89 4.13 8.58
N PHE A 178 -7.98 3.29 8.08
CA PHE A 178 -6.70 3.05 8.74
C PHE A 178 -5.75 4.25 8.66
N ASP A 179 -5.86 5.05 7.61
CA ASP A 179 -5.06 6.26 7.49
C ASP A 179 -5.33 7.32 8.57
N MET A 180 -6.47 7.22 9.27
CA MET A 180 -6.76 8.06 10.43
C MET A 180 -6.12 7.56 11.73
N LEU A 181 -5.68 6.30 11.79
CA LEU A 181 -5.21 5.67 13.02
C LEU A 181 -3.78 6.07 13.36
N PRO A 182 -3.50 6.42 14.63
CA PRO A 182 -2.14 6.68 15.09
C PRO A 182 -1.26 5.43 15.01
N ALA A 183 0.06 5.64 15.07
CA ALA A 183 1.03 4.56 15.16
C ALA A 183 0.76 3.67 16.40
N SER A 184 0.82 2.36 16.22
CA SER A 184 0.63 1.38 17.30
C SER A 184 1.45 0.13 17.01
N GLU A 185 2.03 -0.47 18.05
CA GLU A 185 2.64 -1.80 18.00
C GLU A 185 1.59 -2.92 18.11
N ASN A 186 0.37 -2.57 18.57
CA ASN A 186 -0.74 -3.50 18.67
C ASN A 186 -1.65 -3.43 17.44
N ILE A 187 -1.61 -4.46 16.60
CA ILE A 187 -2.44 -4.59 15.41
C ILE A 187 -3.94 -4.61 15.70
N ASP A 188 -4.36 -5.04 16.90
CA ASP A 188 -5.78 -5.12 17.26
C ASP A 188 -6.46 -3.74 17.26
N THR A 189 -5.68 -2.67 17.43
CA THR A 189 -6.19 -1.29 17.33
C THR A 189 -6.81 -0.99 15.96
N MET A 190 -6.36 -1.65 14.90
CA MET A 190 -6.92 -1.49 13.55
C MET A 190 -8.29 -2.17 13.39
N PHE A 191 -8.58 -3.15 14.23
CA PHE A 191 -9.80 -3.96 14.16
C PHE A 191 -10.81 -3.60 15.26
N ALA A 192 -10.56 -2.55 16.04
CA ALA A 192 -11.50 -2.05 17.04
C ALA A 192 -12.90 -1.84 16.41
N GLU A 193 -13.95 -2.22 17.15
CA GLU A 193 -15.33 -2.10 16.68
C GLU A 193 -15.74 -0.64 16.52
N GLU A 194 -15.26 0.23 17.40
CA GLU A 194 -15.55 1.66 17.40
C GLU A 194 -14.29 2.46 17.05
N PHE A 195 -14.45 3.42 16.13
CA PHE A 195 -13.43 4.41 15.82
C PHE A 195 -13.62 5.64 16.69
N ASP A 196 -12.51 6.16 17.23
CA ASP A 196 -12.53 7.41 17.98
C ASP A 196 -12.99 8.56 17.06
N SER A 197 -14.09 9.20 17.43
CA SER A 197 -14.68 10.32 16.70
C SER A 197 -13.78 11.56 16.63
N SER A 198 -12.72 11.62 17.42
CA SER A 198 -11.71 12.69 17.39
C SER A 198 -10.70 12.55 16.25
N LEU A 199 -10.59 11.36 15.63
CA LEU A 199 -9.67 11.11 14.51
C LEU A 199 -10.06 11.94 13.29
N LYS A 200 -9.07 12.56 12.65
CA LYS A 200 -9.26 13.43 11.48
C LYS A 200 -8.12 13.29 10.50
N GLY A 201 -8.49 13.22 9.22
CA GLY A 201 -7.53 13.22 8.13
C GLY A 201 -6.56 12.04 8.17
N ILE A 202 -5.42 12.21 7.54
CA ILE A 202 -4.34 11.21 7.58
C ILE A 202 -3.49 11.46 8.83
N ASP A 203 -3.25 10.42 9.61
CA ASP A 203 -2.37 10.51 10.77
C ASP A 203 -0.96 10.98 10.39
N ALA A 204 -0.35 11.80 11.23
CA ALA A 204 0.93 12.43 10.95
C ALA A 204 2.08 11.43 10.74
N ASP A 205 2.09 10.30 11.46
CA ASP A 205 3.13 9.29 11.28
C ASP A 205 2.95 8.52 9.96
N ARG A 206 1.71 8.29 9.52
CA ARG A 206 1.42 7.72 8.19
C ARG A 206 1.83 8.66 7.06
N ALA A 207 1.52 9.95 7.20
CA ALA A 207 1.96 10.95 6.25
C ALA A 207 3.50 11.03 6.15
N ARG A 208 4.21 10.93 7.30
CA ARG A 208 5.70 10.87 7.33
C ARG A 208 6.24 9.61 6.66
N LEU A 209 5.58 8.45 6.81
CA LEU A 209 5.95 7.22 6.11
C LEU A 209 5.84 7.42 4.59
N TYR A 210 4.69 7.92 4.10
CA TYR A 210 4.50 8.14 2.65
C TYR A 210 5.58 9.05 2.07
N LYS A 211 5.90 10.11 2.80
CA LYS A 211 6.99 11.01 2.44
C LYS A 211 8.35 10.29 2.38
N ALA A 212 8.69 9.52 3.40
CA ALA A 212 9.96 8.80 3.46
C ALA A 212 10.09 7.79 2.29
N CYS A 213 9.00 7.11 1.94
CA CYS A 213 8.98 6.21 0.79
C CYS A 213 9.21 6.96 -0.53
N GLU A 214 8.57 8.11 -0.72
CA GLU A 214 8.78 8.95 -1.91
C GLU A 214 10.24 9.45 -2.01
N GLU A 215 10.81 9.94 -0.92
CA GLU A 215 12.18 10.47 -0.86
C GLU A 215 13.25 9.40 -1.09
N ASN A 216 13.02 8.17 -0.64
CA ASN A 216 14.00 7.08 -0.73
C ASN A 216 13.71 6.12 -1.89
N ASP A 217 12.77 6.46 -2.77
CA ASP A 217 12.31 5.62 -3.88
C ASP A 217 11.95 4.19 -3.44
N VAL A 218 11.24 4.09 -2.32
CA VAL A 218 10.74 2.84 -1.76
C VAL A 218 9.28 2.66 -2.18
N GLY A 219 8.99 1.61 -2.95
CA GLY A 219 7.64 1.32 -3.40
C GLY A 219 6.76 0.77 -2.28
N ILE A 220 5.45 1.05 -2.33
CA ILE A 220 4.48 0.50 -1.40
C ILE A 220 3.53 -0.44 -2.12
N THR A 221 3.41 -1.67 -1.62
CA THR A 221 2.25 -2.54 -1.88
C THR A 221 1.32 -2.48 -0.68
N VAL A 222 0.01 -2.57 -0.94
CA VAL A 222 -1.02 -2.30 0.07
C VAL A 222 -1.68 -3.59 0.53
N MET A 223 -1.60 -3.87 1.82
CA MET A 223 -2.45 -4.85 2.48
C MET A 223 -3.66 -4.19 3.15
N LYS A 224 -4.71 -4.97 3.41
CA LYS A 224 -5.92 -4.52 4.12
C LYS A 224 -6.64 -3.33 3.44
N GLY A 225 -6.52 -3.20 2.11
CA GLY A 225 -7.16 -2.12 1.34
C GLY A 225 -8.66 -1.98 1.55
N PHE A 226 -9.32 -3.05 1.95
CA PHE A 226 -10.76 -3.14 2.20
C PHE A 226 -11.13 -3.23 3.69
N ALA A 227 -10.16 -3.08 4.61
CA ALA A 227 -10.34 -3.25 6.06
C ALA A 227 -11.06 -4.57 6.43
N GLY A 228 -10.68 -5.70 5.79
CA GLY A 228 -11.35 -6.99 6.00
C GLY A 228 -12.81 -7.00 5.53
N GLY A 229 -13.16 -6.19 4.52
CA GLY A 229 -14.52 -6.05 4.00
C GLY A 229 -15.42 -5.10 4.81
N ARG A 230 -14.94 -4.51 5.89
CA ARG A 230 -15.73 -3.56 6.72
C ARG A 230 -16.18 -2.34 5.92
N LEU A 231 -15.36 -1.87 4.99
CA LEU A 231 -15.68 -0.69 4.18
C LEU A 231 -16.81 -0.93 3.18
N PHE A 232 -17.19 -2.18 2.90
CA PHE A 232 -18.29 -2.54 2.02
C PHE A 232 -19.65 -2.64 2.73
N ASP A 233 -19.67 -2.55 4.05
CA ASP A 233 -20.86 -2.65 4.88
C ASP A 233 -21.11 -1.34 5.61
N GLU A 234 -22.24 -0.69 5.33
CA GLU A 234 -22.64 0.60 5.92
C GLU A 234 -22.63 0.59 7.45
N LYS A 235 -23.04 -0.55 8.07
CA LYS A 235 -23.12 -0.66 9.54
C LYS A 235 -21.76 -0.88 10.19
N ARG A 236 -20.80 -1.44 9.45
CA ARG A 236 -19.46 -1.78 9.95
C ARG A 236 -18.42 -0.72 9.56
N SER A 237 -18.72 0.07 8.54
CA SER A 237 -17.86 1.15 8.08
C SER A 237 -17.81 2.26 9.11
N PRO A 238 -16.60 2.76 9.50
CA PRO A 238 -16.47 3.87 10.43
C PRO A 238 -17.07 5.18 9.88
N PHE A 239 -17.36 5.23 8.60
CA PHE A 239 -18.00 6.38 7.96
C PHE A 239 -19.53 6.34 8.00
N GLY A 240 -20.15 5.21 8.38
CA GLY A 240 -21.59 5.02 8.32
C GLY A 240 -22.15 4.96 6.89
N VAL A 241 -21.28 4.69 5.92
CA VAL A 241 -21.61 4.44 4.50
C VAL A 241 -20.69 3.37 3.96
N SER A 242 -21.14 2.65 2.92
CA SER A 242 -20.32 1.66 2.20
C SER A 242 -19.51 2.32 1.09
N LEU A 243 -18.30 1.82 0.86
CA LEU A 243 -17.47 2.09 -0.30
C LEU A 243 -17.47 0.88 -1.24
N THR A 244 -17.19 1.10 -2.51
CA THR A 244 -16.99 0.02 -3.48
C THR A 244 -15.51 -0.42 -3.51
N PRO A 245 -15.19 -1.63 -4.03
CA PRO A 245 -13.80 -2.03 -4.27
C PRO A 245 -13.03 -1.01 -5.11
N VAL A 246 -13.64 -0.46 -6.16
CA VAL A 246 -13.05 0.57 -7.02
C VAL A 246 -12.68 1.82 -6.24
N GLN A 247 -13.54 2.29 -5.35
CA GLN A 247 -13.29 3.46 -4.51
C GLN A 247 -12.15 3.23 -3.50
N CYS A 248 -12.11 2.05 -2.88
CA CYS A 248 -11.04 1.69 -1.95
C CYS A 248 -9.68 1.58 -2.66
N ILE A 249 -9.64 0.94 -3.83
CA ILE A 249 -8.44 0.83 -4.69
C ILE A 249 -7.98 2.22 -5.11
N HIS A 250 -8.91 3.08 -5.55
CA HIS A 250 -8.58 4.43 -5.95
C HIS A 250 -8.01 5.25 -4.80
N TYR A 251 -8.61 5.18 -3.60
CA TYR A 251 -8.07 5.83 -2.41
C TYR A 251 -6.60 5.45 -2.18
N ALA A 252 -6.30 4.16 -2.15
CA ALA A 252 -4.94 3.68 -1.92
C ALA A 252 -3.97 4.21 -2.99
N HIS A 253 -4.35 4.18 -4.26
CA HIS A 253 -3.51 4.69 -5.36
C HIS A 253 -3.29 6.20 -5.36
N THR A 254 -4.08 6.97 -4.62
CA THR A 254 -3.83 8.42 -4.42
C THR A 254 -2.73 8.68 -3.37
N ARG A 255 -2.33 7.67 -2.58
CA ARG A 255 -1.22 7.81 -1.62
C ARG A 255 0.14 7.79 -2.32
N PRO A 256 1.13 8.57 -1.81
CA PRO A 256 2.49 8.56 -2.35
C PRO A 256 3.09 7.15 -2.36
N SER A 257 3.91 6.85 -3.35
CA SER A 257 4.67 5.60 -3.53
C SER A 257 3.84 4.31 -3.62
N VAL A 258 2.50 4.37 -3.61
CA VAL A 258 1.65 3.18 -3.75
C VAL A 258 1.66 2.68 -5.20
N CYS A 259 2.02 1.39 -5.35
CA CYS A 259 2.21 0.76 -6.66
C CYS A 259 1.17 -0.33 -6.93
N SER A 260 0.78 -1.12 -5.93
CA SER A 260 -0.16 -2.23 -6.09
C SER A 260 -0.98 -2.45 -4.82
N ILE A 261 -2.23 -2.90 -4.97
CA ILE A 261 -3.10 -3.27 -3.85
C ILE A 261 -3.29 -4.78 -3.85
N MET A 262 -2.82 -5.45 -2.77
CA MET A 262 -2.97 -6.89 -2.57
C MET A 262 -4.41 -7.19 -2.15
N CYS A 263 -5.27 -7.52 -3.12
CA CYS A 263 -6.65 -7.89 -2.87
C CYS A 263 -6.75 -9.39 -2.57
N GLY A 264 -7.45 -9.75 -1.50
CA GLY A 264 -7.86 -11.14 -1.25
C GLY A 264 -9.09 -11.49 -2.08
N TYR A 265 -9.10 -12.68 -2.65
CA TYR A 265 -10.19 -13.16 -3.50
C TYR A 265 -10.65 -14.53 -3.08
N ASP A 266 -11.97 -14.70 -3.00
CA ASP A 266 -12.65 -16.01 -2.84
C ASP A 266 -13.27 -16.47 -4.16
N THR A 267 -13.58 -15.54 -5.07
CA THR A 267 -14.29 -15.83 -6.33
C THR A 267 -13.76 -15.04 -7.52
N LYS A 268 -14.04 -15.53 -8.74
CA LYS A 268 -13.72 -14.83 -10.00
C LYS A 268 -14.48 -13.50 -10.13
N GLU A 269 -15.65 -13.37 -9.53
CA GLU A 269 -16.42 -12.12 -9.46
C GLU A 269 -15.67 -11.05 -8.68
N GLN A 270 -15.10 -11.41 -7.52
CA GLN A 270 -14.29 -10.46 -6.74
C GLN A 270 -13.04 -10.01 -7.50
N VAL A 271 -12.42 -10.88 -8.31
CA VAL A 271 -11.35 -10.48 -9.23
C VAL A 271 -11.86 -9.47 -10.25
N ASN A 272 -13.04 -9.72 -10.85
CA ASN A 272 -13.63 -8.78 -11.81
C ASN A 272 -13.98 -7.44 -11.16
N ASP A 273 -14.51 -7.44 -9.94
CA ASP A 273 -14.82 -6.21 -9.18
C ASP A 273 -13.59 -5.35 -8.92
N ALA A 274 -12.46 -5.97 -8.59
CA ALA A 274 -11.20 -5.25 -8.43
C ALA A 274 -10.66 -4.75 -9.78
N VAL A 275 -10.65 -5.60 -10.80
CA VAL A 275 -10.15 -5.26 -12.14
C VAL A 275 -11.01 -4.20 -12.84
N ALA A 276 -12.29 -4.06 -12.47
CA ALA A 276 -13.15 -2.98 -12.94
C ALA A 276 -12.56 -1.58 -12.72
N TYR A 277 -11.65 -1.43 -11.73
CA TYR A 277 -10.89 -0.20 -11.51
C TYR A 277 -10.17 0.31 -12.76
N GLU A 278 -9.67 -0.56 -13.63
CA GLU A 278 -8.93 -0.20 -14.85
C GLU A 278 -9.75 0.65 -15.83
N THR A 279 -11.05 0.37 -15.91
CA THR A 279 -11.97 1.02 -16.86
C THR A 279 -12.99 1.90 -16.16
N ALA A 280 -12.93 1.98 -14.83
CA ALA A 280 -13.86 2.78 -14.03
C ALA A 280 -13.77 4.27 -14.39
N THR A 281 -14.92 4.90 -14.48
CA THR A 281 -15.07 6.34 -14.67
C THR A 281 -14.64 7.11 -13.41
N GLU A 282 -14.39 8.40 -13.53
CA GLU A 282 -14.07 9.27 -12.39
C GLU A 282 -15.20 9.24 -11.34
N GLY A 283 -16.47 9.14 -11.76
CA GLY A 283 -17.60 9.03 -10.84
C GLY A 283 -17.62 7.70 -10.06
N GLU A 284 -17.25 6.58 -10.68
CA GLU A 284 -17.14 5.29 -9.99
C GLU A 284 -15.96 5.25 -9.03
N LYS A 285 -14.90 6.02 -9.28
CA LYS A 285 -13.73 6.18 -8.40
C LYS A 285 -13.95 7.16 -7.27
N ASP A 286 -15.03 7.93 -7.30
CA ASP A 286 -15.30 9.00 -6.34
C ASP A 286 -15.61 8.46 -4.93
N TYR A 287 -14.57 8.17 -4.17
CA TYR A 287 -14.66 7.89 -2.73
C TYR A 287 -14.86 9.16 -1.91
N ALA A 288 -14.38 10.30 -2.43
CA ALA A 288 -14.30 11.53 -1.66
C ALA A 288 -15.68 12.14 -1.40
N SER A 289 -16.54 12.20 -2.42
CA SER A 289 -17.93 12.65 -2.25
C SER A 289 -18.72 11.71 -1.34
N VAL A 290 -18.47 10.40 -1.39
CA VAL A 290 -19.12 9.42 -0.52
C VAL A 290 -18.75 9.68 0.94
N ILE A 291 -17.45 9.79 1.25
CA ILE A 291 -16.96 10.02 2.62
C ILE A 291 -17.34 11.42 3.11
N ALA A 292 -17.25 12.47 2.27
CA ALA A 292 -17.56 13.84 2.67
C ALA A 292 -19.05 14.04 3.01
N ASN A 293 -19.93 13.27 2.39
CA ASN A 293 -21.36 13.29 2.66
C ASN A 293 -21.82 12.26 3.72
N ALA A 294 -20.89 11.47 4.26
CA ALA A 294 -21.17 10.47 5.27
C ALA A 294 -21.58 11.12 6.62
N PRO A 295 -22.38 10.43 7.45
CA PRO A 295 -22.72 10.90 8.81
C PRO A 295 -21.46 11.16 9.66
N PHE A 296 -20.42 10.38 9.43
CA PHE A 296 -19.12 10.49 10.11
C PHE A 296 -18.05 10.72 9.05
N HIS A 297 -17.61 11.97 8.85
CA HIS A 297 -16.46 12.22 8.00
C HIS A 297 -15.37 12.94 8.76
N SER A 298 -14.16 12.44 8.65
CA SER A 298 -13.00 12.89 9.44
C SER A 298 -11.96 13.61 8.57
N TYR A 299 -12.30 13.98 7.34
CA TYR A 299 -11.39 14.63 6.38
C TYR A 299 -11.72 16.09 6.09
N LYS A 300 -12.60 16.73 6.86
CA LYS A 300 -12.97 18.14 6.62
C LYS A 300 -11.74 19.06 6.74
N GLY A 301 -11.46 19.82 5.70
CA GLY A 301 -10.30 20.72 5.60
C GLY A 301 -9.01 20.03 5.12
N GLU A 302 -9.00 18.71 5.00
CA GLU A 302 -7.83 17.92 4.62
C GLU A 302 -7.88 17.50 3.15
N CYS A 303 -6.75 17.64 2.44
CA CYS A 303 -6.67 17.20 1.05
C CYS A 303 -6.41 15.69 0.99
N THR A 304 -7.27 14.95 0.29
CA THR A 304 -7.12 13.51 0.05
C THR A 304 -6.59 13.21 -1.35
N TYR A 305 -6.19 14.23 -2.12
CA TYR A 305 -5.69 14.15 -3.49
C TYR A 305 -6.67 13.51 -4.48
N CYS A 306 -7.96 13.61 -4.21
CA CYS A 306 -9.04 12.95 -4.96
C CYS A 306 -9.29 13.52 -6.37
N GLY A 307 -8.76 14.70 -6.70
CA GLY A 307 -8.87 15.31 -8.03
C GLY A 307 -10.16 16.08 -8.32
N HIS A 308 -11.13 16.19 -7.39
CA HIS A 308 -12.37 16.95 -7.60
C HIS A 308 -12.17 18.44 -7.91
N CYS A 309 -11.02 18.99 -7.59
CA CYS A 309 -10.64 20.36 -7.93
C CYS A 309 -10.49 20.61 -9.45
N LYS A 310 -10.43 19.56 -10.27
CA LYS A 310 -10.41 19.67 -11.75
C LYS A 310 -11.79 19.99 -12.31
N PRO A 311 -11.86 20.69 -13.50
CA PRO A 311 -10.75 21.30 -14.21
C PRO A 311 -10.28 22.61 -13.56
N CYS A 312 -9.01 22.98 -13.74
CA CYS A 312 -8.47 24.26 -13.33
C CYS A 312 -8.36 25.19 -14.56
N ALA A 313 -8.77 26.43 -14.42
CA ALA A 313 -8.68 27.42 -15.51
C ALA A 313 -7.23 27.78 -15.89
N ALA A 314 -6.27 27.57 -14.96
CA ALA A 314 -4.83 27.70 -15.19
C ALA A 314 -4.15 26.35 -15.40
N GLU A 315 -4.89 25.31 -15.74
CA GLU A 315 -4.40 23.94 -16.06
C GLU A 315 -3.56 23.25 -14.97
N LEU A 316 -3.65 23.74 -13.72
CA LEU A 316 -2.90 23.19 -12.59
C LEU A 316 -3.37 21.79 -12.24
N ASP A 317 -2.44 20.86 -12.00
CA ASP A 317 -2.73 19.64 -11.26
C ASP A 317 -2.73 19.91 -9.75
N ILE A 318 -3.85 20.49 -9.29
CA ILE A 318 -4.04 20.92 -7.91
C ILE A 318 -3.86 19.77 -6.91
N ALA A 319 -4.31 18.56 -7.25
CA ALA A 319 -4.17 17.39 -6.37
C ALA A 319 -2.70 17.05 -6.16
N MET A 320 -1.91 17.03 -7.23
CA MET A 320 -0.48 16.77 -7.16
C MET A 320 0.29 17.89 -6.46
N ILE A 321 -0.06 19.16 -6.74
CA ILE A 321 0.52 20.33 -6.06
C ILE A 321 0.27 20.26 -4.55
N ASN A 322 -0.96 19.94 -4.12
CA ASN A 322 -1.28 19.76 -2.71
C ASN A 322 -0.48 18.61 -2.08
N LYS A 323 -0.30 17.51 -2.80
CA LYS A 323 0.53 16.38 -2.35
C LYS A 323 1.97 16.84 -2.08
N PHE A 324 2.59 17.56 -3.01
CA PHE A 324 3.94 18.07 -2.83
C PHE A 324 4.04 19.11 -1.70
N TYR A 325 3.03 19.95 -1.54
CA TYR A 325 2.96 20.87 -0.41
C TYR A 325 2.95 20.13 0.92
N ASP A 326 2.07 19.14 1.08
CA ASP A 326 1.98 18.36 2.31
C ASP A 326 3.27 17.61 2.61
N LEU A 327 3.88 16.98 1.60
CA LEU A 327 5.19 16.31 1.75
C LEU A 327 6.31 17.29 2.13
N ALA A 328 6.32 18.48 1.55
CA ALA A 328 7.37 19.49 1.78
C ALA A 328 7.26 20.16 3.17
N THR A 329 6.03 20.31 3.71
CA THR A 329 5.81 20.99 4.99
C THR A 329 6.02 20.09 6.21
N MET A 330 6.29 18.81 6.05
CA MET A 330 6.59 17.89 7.13
C MET A 330 7.98 18.11 7.77
N GLN A 331 8.83 18.90 7.15
CA GLN A 331 10.17 19.23 7.62
C GLN A 331 10.44 20.74 7.53
N PRO A 332 11.41 21.26 8.29
CA PRO A 332 11.76 22.69 8.24
C PRO A 332 12.26 23.16 6.88
N GLU A 333 12.87 22.26 6.10
CA GLU A 333 13.41 22.55 4.77
C GLU A 333 12.76 21.62 3.74
N VAL A 334 12.50 22.13 2.53
CA VAL A 334 11.95 21.35 1.43
C VAL A 334 13.00 20.33 0.96
N PRO A 335 12.70 19.00 1.04
CA PRO A 335 13.62 17.97 0.55
C PRO A 335 13.94 18.12 -0.93
N ALA A 336 15.20 17.85 -1.31
CA ALA A 336 15.66 18.00 -2.69
C ALA A 336 14.87 17.14 -3.69
N THR A 337 14.49 15.91 -3.30
CA THR A 337 13.67 15.01 -4.12
C THR A 337 12.27 15.57 -4.35
N ILE A 338 11.62 16.09 -3.31
CA ILE A 338 10.28 16.69 -3.43
C ILE A 338 10.35 17.94 -4.31
N ARG A 339 11.40 18.75 -4.16
CA ARG A 339 11.63 19.93 -5.01
C ARG A 339 11.80 19.52 -6.48
N SER A 340 12.63 18.51 -6.76
CA SER A 340 12.85 18.05 -8.13
C SER A 340 11.57 17.49 -8.78
N HIS A 341 10.76 16.75 -8.03
CA HIS A 341 9.49 16.25 -8.52
C HIS A 341 8.46 17.35 -8.76
N TYR A 342 8.41 18.36 -7.88
CA TYR A 342 7.54 19.53 -8.08
C TYR A 342 7.96 20.32 -9.33
N GLU A 343 9.26 20.49 -9.56
CA GLU A 343 9.82 21.17 -10.73
C GLU A 343 9.47 20.49 -12.07
N LEU A 344 9.18 19.20 -12.06
CA LEU A 344 8.74 18.44 -13.24
C LEU A 344 7.26 18.67 -13.60
N LEU A 345 6.46 19.26 -12.73
CA LEU A 345 5.07 19.59 -13.08
C LEU A 345 5.05 20.58 -14.27
N GLU A 346 4.10 20.42 -15.16
CA GLU A 346 3.94 21.31 -16.33
C GLU A 346 3.57 22.72 -15.89
N HIS A 347 2.59 22.84 -14.97
CA HIS A 347 2.12 24.10 -14.39
C HIS A 347 2.41 24.16 -12.89
N LYS A 348 2.81 25.32 -12.40
CA LYS A 348 3.22 25.56 -11.01
C LYS A 348 2.17 26.29 -10.19
N ALA A 349 2.25 26.20 -8.88
CA ALA A 349 1.33 26.87 -7.97
C ALA A 349 1.28 28.39 -8.16
N SER A 350 2.38 29.01 -8.59
CA SER A 350 2.45 30.47 -8.89
C SER A 350 1.57 30.91 -10.06
N GLU A 351 1.13 29.97 -10.90
CA GLU A 351 0.22 30.25 -12.02
C GLU A 351 -1.25 30.30 -11.58
N CYS A 352 -1.52 30.05 -10.29
CA CYS A 352 -2.87 30.12 -9.76
C CYS A 352 -3.43 31.56 -9.83
N ILE A 353 -4.55 31.71 -10.53
CA ILE A 353 -5.24 32.99 -10.69
C ILE A 353 -6.19 33.39 -9.54
N GLY A 354 -6.28 32.52 -8.50
CA GLY A 354 -7.09 32.80 -7.30
C GLY A 354 -8.61 32.81 -7.54
N CYS A 355 -9.11 32.17 -8.60
CA CYS A 355 -10.55 32.18 -8.93
C CYS A 355 -11.44 31.36 -7.97
N GLN A 356 -10.87 30.49 -7.13
CA GLN A 356 -11.56 29.67 -6.13
C GLN A 356 -12.59 28.65 -6.69
N GLU A 357 -12.72 28.50 -7.99
CA GLU A 357 -13.61 27.50 -8.60
C GLU A 357 -13.35 26.07 -8.12
N CYS A 358 -12.08 25.74 -7.85
CA CYS A 358 -11.68 24.45 -7.31
C CYS A 358 -12.20 24.19 -5.88
N GLU A 359 -12.38 25.25 -5.07
CA GLU A 359 -12.89 25.16 -3.70
C GLU A 359 -14.39 24.83 -3.69
N THR A 360 -15.14 25.34 -4.66
CA THR A 360 -16.58 25.05 -4.79
C THR A 360 -16.84 23.58 -5.12
N ARG A 361 -15.85 22.89 -5.72
CA ARG A 361 -15.91 21.47 -6.08
C ARG A 361 -15.29 20.57 -5.03
N CYS A 362 -14.54 21.14 -4.06
CA CYS A 362 -13.84 20.34 -3.06
C CYS A 362 -14.82 19.72 -2.05
N PRO A 363 -14.97 18.36 -1.98
CA PRO A 363 -15.89 17.73 -1.05
C PRO A 363 -15.54 18.01 0.42
N PHE A 364 -14.26 18.27 0.70
CA PHE A 364 -13.74 18.44 2.06
C PHE A 364 -13.54 19.89 2.47
N GLY A 365 -13.85 20.85 1.60
CA GLY A 365 -13.75 22.28 1.91
C GLY A 365 -12.31 22.75 2.17
N VAL A 366 -11.36 22.24 1.42
CA VAL A 366 -9.94 22.65 1.51
C VAL A 366 -9.78 24.06 0.95
N PRO A 367 -9.09 24.99 1.65
CA PRO A 367 -8.83 26.35 1.15
C PRO A 367 -7.71 26.31 0.10
N ILE A 368 -8.06 25.90 -1.12
CA ILE A 368 -7.10 25.54 -2.18
C ILE A 368 -6.32 26.76 -2.67
N ALA A 369 -7.00 27.92 -2.88
CA ALA A 369 -6.34 29.12 -3.36
C ALA A 369 -5.23 29.60 -2.38
N GLU A 370 -5.52 29.58 -1.09
CA GLU A 370 -4.54 29.89 -0.04
C GLU A 370 -3.38 28.88 -0.04
N ARG A 371 -3.68 27.60 -0.25
CA ARG A 371 -2.64 26.55 -0.34
C ARG A 371 -1.75 26.73 -1.57
N MET A 372 -2.30 27.14 -2.73
CA MET A 372 -1.50 27.46 -3.93
C MET A 372 -0.53 28.61 -3.65
N GLU A 373 -1.00 29.69 -2.99
CA GLU A 373 -0.14 30.80 -2.61
C GLU A 373 1.00 30.37 -1.67
N LYS A 374 0.69 29.55 -0.65
CA LYS A 374 1.68 28.99 0.27
C LYS A 374 2.68 28.09 -0.47
N THR A 375 2.20 27.28 -1.38
CA THR A 375 3.04 26.38 -2.18
C THR A 375 3.99 27.14 -3.07
N ALA A 376 3.50 28.17 -3.78
CA ALA A 376 4.34 29.02 -4.61
C ALA A 376 5.45 29.68 -3.79
N LYS A 377 5.16 30.17 -2.60
CA LYS A 377 6.17 30.73 -1.68
C LYS A 377 7.19 29.67 -1.22
N LEU A 378 6.74 28.45 -0.92
CA LEU A 378 7.57 27.36 -0.41
C LEU A 378 8.56 26.83 -1.45
N PHE A 379 8.12 26.69 -2.69
CA PHE A 379 8.97 26.19 -3.79
C PHE A 379 9.67 27.30 -4.57
N GLY A 380 9.20 28.56 -4.45
CA GLY A 380 9.75 29.74 -5.14
C GLY A 380 9.21 29.91 -6.57
N CYS A 381 8.19 29.16 -6.93
CA CYS A 381 7.55 29.22 -8.26
C CYS A 381 6.09 28.75 -8.24
#